data_0168d260aa396fe19395fa84e184f0a5
#
_entry.id   0168d260aa396fe19395fa84e184f0a5
#
_cell.length_a   1.000
_cell.length_b   1.000
_cell.length_c   1.000
_cell.angle_alpha   90.00
_cell.angle_beta   90.00
_cell.angle_gamma   90.00
#
_symmetry.space_group_name_H-M   'P 1'
#
loop_
_entity.id
_entity.type
_entity.pdbx_description
1 polymer ?
#
loop_
_entity_poly.entity_id
_entity_poly.type
_entity_poly.pdbx_seq_one_letter_code
_entity_poly.pdbx_strand_id
1 'polypeptide(L)'
;ELEFQRILRTMCDEKYSHIDKPIIIDKARSWASSINIPTMAKILGRKPKIIATVRNIPDCVASMVRIAKPDDVNNFLRTSELVSHIKESYQVLESGYKFAPECILFVDYDDLMDDPKKQLDRVHEFLGLSEHTYDFNNIDGSGLQERDEEIWLVKGLHNIQRVLKRTNDIPPKQVLGHRFNEYVQPRFWLGETTTNLPIHDLDLQLAAGLIGNFEEGNRLGEKIAREEPWNDRAAFNRGWYEMWKGNLVKGHEQMFRGRREGVFGNEPPKSPMPMWDGKSKGTVLLNLEGGLGDQIHCVRFARDIAAKGCQVIVACSGQLATLFREVEGVTAVIQHEAVFGVVHDFWAPSMSMPLLLDMEYKDVSGAAYISRPKIKNSSKMRIGLRWQGNPEFEHEQHRIFPPIPFFRVLEDADAEFISLQKDLGSESRPLWVKEVPLSHWEETAQAIASCDLVITSCTSVAHLSGALGVPTWIIVPILPYYLWAKPGNTTEWYDSVKLLRQSVFGDWSKVFADIKNNINSYAALEMSDINKT
;
A
#
# COMPACT_ATOMS: atom_id res chain seq x y z
N GLU A 1 23.67 15.65 -41.35
CA GLU A 1 24.20 15.42 -39.98
C GLU A 1 25.35 16.37 -39.66
N LEU A 2 26.38 16.47 -40.52
CA LEU A 2 27.55 17.38 -40.34
C LEU A 2 27.15 18.85 -40.30
N GLU A 3 26.17 19.28 -41.09
CA GLU A 3 25.69 20.66 -41.11
C GLU A 3 24.95 21.03 -39.81
N PHE A 4 24.11 20.11 -39.30
CA PHE A 4 23.43 20.31 -38.01
C PHE A 4 24.40 20.40 -36.84
N GLN A 5 25.43 19.55 -36.83
CA GLN A 5 26.49 19.61 -35.80
C GLN A 5 27.25 20.95 -35.86
N ARG A 6 27.53 21.45 -37.07
CA ARG A 6 28.17 22.76 -37.25
C ARG A 6 27.30 23.90 -36.73
N ILE A 7 25.98 23.84 -36.97
CA ILE A 7 25.03 24.82 -36.44
C ILE A 7 25.03 24.81 -34.90
N LEU A 8 24.91 23.62 -34.30
CA LEU A 8 24.92 23.49 -32.84
C LEU A 8 26.23 24.00 -32.22
N ARG A 9 27.36 23.70 -32.85
CA ARG A 9 28.66 24.21 -32.40
C ARG A 9 28.71 25.74 -32.47
N THR A 10 28.27 26.35 -33.58
CA THR A 10 28.21 27.79 -33.75
C THR A 10 27.30 28.42 -32.67
N MET A 11 26.16 27.80 -32.37
CA MET A 11 25.29 28.27 -31.28
C MET A 11 25.95 28.22 -29.91
N CYS A 12 26.73 27.15 -29.62
CA CYS A 12 27.49 27.07 -28.37
C CYS A 12 28.60 28.14 -28.32
N ASP A 13 29.36 28.32 -29.41
CA ASP A 13 30.41 29.31 -29.49
C ASP A 13 29.84 30.71 -29.32
N GLU A 14 28.69 31.06 -29.93
CA GLU A 14 27.99 32.31 -29.77
C GLU A 14 27.46 32.51 -28.34
N LYS A 15 26.84 31.48 -27.76
CA LYS A 15 26.34 31.53 -26.37
C LYS A 15 27.43 31.92 -25.37
N TYR A 16 28.64 31.46 -25.58
CA TYR A 16 29.76 31.68 -24.67
C TYR A 16 30.78 32.71 -25.16
N SER A 17 30.54 33.33 -26.29
CA SER A 17 31.46 34.31 -26.94
C SER A 17 31.81 35.51 -26.05
N HIS A 18 30.92 35.86 -25.12
CA HIS A 18 31.10 36.97 -24.17
C HIS A 18 31.95 36.61 -22.94
N ILE A 19 32.36 35.32 -22.81
CA ILE A 19 33.12 34.83 -21.66
C ILE A 19 34.60 34.78 -22.01
N ASP A 20 35.36 35.67 -21.44
CA ASP A 20 36.83 35.75 -21.58
C ASP A 20 37.50 34.93 -20.45
N LYS A 21 37.20 33.63 -20.39
CA LYS A 21 37.81 32.70 -19.43
C LYS A 21 38.26 31.45 -20.13
N PRO A 22 39.40 30.88 -19.71
CA PRO A 22 39.94 29.65 -20.33
C PRO A 22 39.07 28.42 -20.06
N ILE A 23 38.19 28.46 -19.06
CA ILE A 23 37.35 27.38 -18.66
C ILE A 23 35.93 27.88 -18.45
N ILE A 24 34.99 27.19 -19.06
CA ILE A 24 33.55 27.44 -18.91
C ILE A 24 32.94 26.24 -18.25
N ILE A 25 32.19 26.45 -17.17
CA ILE A 25 31.41 25.42 -16.47
C ILE A 25 29.94 25.71 -16.72
N ASP A 26 29.26 24.75 -17.36
CA ASP A 26 27.80 24.81 -17.55
C ASP A 26 27.12 23.76 -16.67
N LYS A 27 26.02 24.13 -16.00
CA LYS A 27 25.31 23.27 -15.07
C LYS A 27 23.98 22.81 -15.66
N ALA A 28 23.84 21.51 -15.87
CA ALA A 28 22.55 20.90 -16.20
C ALA A 28 22.47 19.46 -15.68
N ARG A 29 21.26 19.04 -15.29
CA ARG A 29 21.03 17.67 -14.77
C ARG A 29 21.15 16.59 -15.84
N SER A 30 20.92 16.93 -17.10
CA SER A 30 20.86 16.00 -18.22
C SER A 30 22.20 15.73 -18.91
N TRP A 31 23.26 16.47 -18.62
CA TRP A 31 24.57 16.34 -19.32
C TRP A 31 25.14 14.93 -19.25
N ALA A 32 24.96 14.24 -18.14
CA ALA A 32 25.51 12.91 -17.92
C ALA A 32 24.68 11.76 -18.53
N SER A 33 23.74 12.02 -19.42
CA SER A 33 22.95 10.95 -20.06
C SER A 33 23.74 10.24 -21.16
N SER A 34 23.42 8.97 -21.39
CA SER A 34 23.96 8.16 -22.49
C SER A 34 23.65 8.73 -23.88
N ILE A 35 22.67 9.64 -24.00
CA ILE A 35 22.31 10.36 -25.22
C ILE A 35 23.11 11.65 -25.38
N ASN A 36 23.27 12.42 -24.29
CA ASN A 36 23.88 13.74 -24.35
C ASN A 36 25.40 13.68 -24.42
N ILE A 37 26.06 12.70 -23.77
CA ILE A 37 27.52 12.55 -23.82
C ILE A 37 28.03 12.42 -25.25
N PRO A 38 27.54 11.49 -26.11
CA PRO A 38 28.00 11.39 -27.49
C PRO A 38 27.61 12.62 -28.33
N THR A 39 26.47 13.24 -28.05
CA THR A 39 26.07 14.48 -28.75
C THR A 39 27.03 15.62 -28.45
N MET A 40 27.38 15.82 -27.16
CA MET A 40 28.37 16.82 -26.76
C MET A 40 29.76 16.51 -27.34
N ALA A 41 30.17 15.25 -27.33
CA ALA A 41 31.45 14.87 -27.91
C ALA A 41 31.55 15.23 -29.40
N LYS A 42 30.47 15.05 -30.15
CA LYS A 42 30.39 15.47 -31.56
C LYS A 42 30.43 17.00 -31.72
N ILE A 43 29.71 17.73 -30.89
CA ILE A 43 29.67 19.22 -30.94
C ILE A 43 31.03 19.80 -30.57
N LEU A 44 31.63 19.31 -29.50
CA LEU A 44 32.90 19.82 -28.97
C LEU A 44 34.12 19.33 -29.75
N GLY A 45 33.99 18.28 -30.56
CA GLY A 45 35.11 17.61 -31.21
C GLY A 45 36.05 16.87 -30.24
N ARG A 46 35.63 16.67 -29.00
CA ARG A 46 36.34 15.97 -27.92
C ARG A 46 35.37 15.39 -26.90
N LYS A 47 35.84 14.42 -26.12
CA LYS A 47 35.02 13.89 -24.99
C LYS A 47 34.75 14.99 -23.96
N PRO A 48 33.50 15.13 -23.52
CA PRO A 48 33.19 16.09 -22.45
C PRO A 48 33.77 15.60 -21.12
N LYS A 49 34.07 16.54 -20.22
CA LYS A 49 34.41 16.24 -18.83
C LYS A 49 33.24 16.70 -17.95
N ILE A 50 32.63 15.76 -17.26
CA ILE A 50 31.44 15.98 -16.45
C ILE A 50 31.78 15.70 -14.99
N ILE A 51 31.54 16.67 -14.12
CA ILE A 51 31.62 16.52 -12.66
C ILE A 51 30.20 16.31 -12.16
N ALA A 52 29.93 15.16 -11.62
CA ALA A 52 28.63 14.80 -11.04
C ALA A 52 28.74 14.84 -9.51
N THR A 53 28.10 15.84 -8.90
CA THR A 53 27.89 15.84 -7.45
C THR A 53 26.76 14.89 -7.10
N VAL A 54 27.04 13.93 -6.26
CA VAL A 54 26.12 12.84 -5.90
C VAL A 54 25.91 12.75 -4.40
N ARG A 55 24.76 12.23 -4.02
CA ARG A 55 24.40 11.96 -2.63
C ARG A 55 23.42 10.78 -2.58
N ASN A 56 23.40 10.07 -1.46
CA ASN A 56 22.44 9.01 -1.23
C ASN A 56 20.99 9.50 -1.45
N ILE A 57 20.19 8.78 -2.23
CA ILE A 57 18.84 9.21 -2.63
C ILE A 57 17.92 9.44 -1.44
N PRO A 58 17.84 8.56 -0.41
CA PRO A 58 17.03 8.81 0.77
C PRO A 58 17.35 10.15 1.44
N ASP A 59 18.62 10.55 1.49
CA ASP A 59 19.03 11.84 2.05
C ASP A 59 18.54 13.02 1.23
N CYS A 60 18.57 12.90 -0.10
CA CYS A 60 18.04 13.91 -1.01
C CYS A 60 16.54 14.09 -0.83
N VAL A 61 15.79 12.99 -0.82
CA VAL A 61 14.33 13.01 -0.66
C VAL A 61 13.93 13.52 0.72
N ALA A 62 14.58 13.06 1.79
CA ALA A 62 14.34 13.56 3.14
C ALA A 62 14.62 15.07 3.26
N SER A 63 15.66 15.57 2.57
CA SER A 63 15.94 16.99 2.49
C SER A 63 14.79 17.77 1.82
N MET A 64 14.22 17.26 0.72
CA MET A 64 13.07 17.88 0.05
C MET A 64 11.83 17.93 0.95
N VAL A 65 11.52 16.87 1.67
CA VAL A 65 10.41 16.85 2.65
C VAL A 65 10.61 17.92 3.73
N ARG A 66 11.83 18.07 4.26
CA ARG A 66 12.13 19.08 5.28
C ARG A 66 12.03 20.51 4.78
N ILE A 67 12.37 20.74 3.51
CA ILE A 67 12.29 22.06 2.87
C ILE A 67 10.84 22.40 2.56
N ALA A 68 10.11 21.47 1.93
CA ALA A 68 8.72 21.67 1.52
C ALA A 68 7.76 21.73 2.70
N LYS A 69 8.09 21.04 3.81
CA LYS A 69 7.23 20.93 5.02
C LYS A 69 5.77 20.65 4.68
N PRO A 70 5.49 19.60 3.88
CA PRO A 70 4.13 19.32 3.46
C PRO A 70 3.26 18.91 4.67
N ASP A 71 1.98 19.28 4.64
CA ASP A 71 1.00 18.84 5.64
C ASP A 71 0.79 17.30 5.59
N ASP A 72 0.87 16.72 4.40
CA ASP A 72 0.84 15.28 4.15
C ASP A 72 2.10 14.84 3.40
N VAL A 73 3.01 14.21 4.14
CA VAL A 73 4.29 13.70 3.63
C VAL A 73 4.07 12.59 2.59
N ASN A 74 3.09 11.71 2.82
CA ASN A 74 2.83 10.59 1.91
C ASN A 74 2.30 11.06 0.57
N ASN A 75 1.36 12.00 0.58
CA ASN A 75 0.87 12.60 -0.65
C ASN A 75 2.00 13.34 -1.38
N PHE A 76 2.81 14.11 -0.67
CA PHE A 76 3.97 14.80 -1.24
C PHE A 76 4.95 13.82 -1.90
N LEU A 77 5.32 12.75 -1.23
CA LEU A 77 6.24 11.74 -1.75
C LEU A 77 5.69 11.02 -3.00
N ARG A 78 4.37 10.92 -3.12
CA ARG A 78 3.70 10.27 -4.25
C ARG A 78 3.54 11.19 -5.47
N THR A 79 3.27 12.48 -5.25
CA THR A 79 2.84 13.41 -6.30
C THR A 79 3.87 14.47 -6.67
N SER A 80 4.95 14.62 -5.88
CA SER A 80 5.93 15.67 -6.10
C SER A 80 6.81 15.41 -7.31
N GLU A 81 6.82 16.32 -8.25
CA GLU A 81 7.74 16.33 -9.39
C GLU A 81 9.21 16.38 -8.93
N LEU A 82 9.49 17.02 -7.79
CA LEU A 82 10.85 17.09 -7.23
C LEU A 82 11.39 15.70 -6.87
N VAL A 83 10.55 14.87 -6.27
CA VAL A 83 10.91 13.49 -5.92
C VAL A 83 11.10 12.63 -7.17
N SER A 84 10.24 12.79 -8.17
CA SER A 84 10.39 12.12 -9.48
C SER A 84 11.69 12.52 -10.16
N HIS A 85 12.03 13.81 -10.17
CA HIS A 85 13.27 14.30 -10.76
C HIS A 85 14.54 13.75 -10.10
N ILE A 86 14.51 13.44 -8.80
CA ILE A 86 15.65 12.80 -8.14
C ILE A 86 15.85 11.38 -8.70
N LYS A 87 14.77 10.59 -8.81
CA LYS A 87 14.80 9.23 -9.36
C LYS A 87 15.27 9.23 -10.83
N GLU A 88 14.71 10.11 -11.64
CA GLU A 88 15.09 10.28 -13.05
C GLU A 88 16.57 10.67 -13.20
N SER A 89 17.05 11.61 -12.38
CA SER A 89 18.45 12.03 -12.39
C SER A 89 19.41 10.90 -12.06
N TYR A 90 19.04 10.03 -11.11
CA TYR A 90 19.80 8.83 -10.79
C TYR A 90 19.91 7.89 -12.00
N GLN A 91 18.79 7.60 -12.67
CA GLN A 91 18.74 6.71 -13.83
C GLN A 91 19.54 7.27 -15.02
N VAL A 92 19.41 8.57 -15.28
CA VAL A 92 20.16 9.29 -16.32
C VAL A 92 21.65 9.19 -16.05
N LEU A 93 22.09 9.44 -14.83
CA LEU A 93 23.49 9.41 -14.44
C LEU A 93 24.06 7.99 -14.50
N GLU A 94 23.32 6.98 -14.05
CA GLU A 94 23.71 5.58 -14.14
C GLU A 94 23.89 5.12 -15.60
N SER A 95 22.94 5.49 -16.47
CA SER A 95 23.00 5.15 -17.90
C SER A 95 24.21 5.78 -18.59
N GLY A 96 24.50 7.04 -18.29
CA GLY A 96 25.65 7.74 -18.82
C GLY A 96 26.98 7.17 -18.34
N TYR A 97 27.05 6.81 -17.06
CA TYR A 97 28.24 6.18 -16.49
C TYR A 97 28.51 4.79 -17.10
N LYS A 98 27.47 3.97 -17.27
CA LYS A 98 27.61 2.69 -17.99
C LYS A 98 28.07 2.86 -19.43
N PHE A 99 27.68 3.95 -20.08
CA PHE A 99 28.02 4.26 -21.47
C PHE A 99 29.45 4.81 -21.63
N ALA A 100 29.86 5.77 -20.80
CA ALA A 100 31.14 6.49 -20.92
C ALA A 100 31.72 6.87 -19.54
N PRO A 101 32.19 5.89 -18.75
CA PRO A 101 32.67 6.14 -17.38
C PRO A 101 33.84 7.13 -17.33
N GLU A 102 34.68 7.18 -18.36
CA GLU A 102 35.83 8.09 -18.45
C GLU A 102 35.44 9.57 -18.59
N CYS A 103 34.18 9.85 -18.96
CA CYS A 103 33.67 11.22 -19.10
C CYS A 103 33.15 11.81 -17.78
N ILE A 104 32.94 10.99 -16.75
CA ILE A 104 32.23 11.38 -15.52
C ILE A 104 33.13 11.19 -14.30
N LEU A 105 33.36 12.25 -13.56
CA LEU A 105 33.93 12.20 -12.22
C LEU A 105 32.84 12.40 -11.17
N PHE A 106 32.71 11.46 -10.26
CA PHE A 106 31.80 11.61 -9.11
C PHE A 106 32.47 12.31 -7.95
N VAL A 107 31.74 13.27 -7.38
CA VAL A 107 32.05 13.91 -6.10
C VAL A 107 30.90 13.59 -5.16
N ASP A 108 31.11 12.59 -4.31
CA ASP A 108 30.13 12.20 -3.29
C ASP A 108 30.06 13.24 -2.18
N TYR A 109 28.85 13.58 -1.72
CA TYR A 109 28.63 14.58 -0.70
C TYR A 109 29.30 14.23 0.63
N ASP A 110 29.24 12.99 1.05
CA ASP A 110 29.82 12.55 2.31
C ASP A 110 31.33 12.60 2.26
N ASP A 111 31.94 12.10 1.17
CA ASP A 111 33.38 12.20 0.94
C ASP A 111 33.87 13.66 0.86
N LEU A 112 33.07 14.54 0.21
CA LEU A 112 33.39 15.96 0.14
C LEU A 112 33.36 16.64 1.53
N MET A 113 32.42 16.24 2.37
CA MET A 113 32.30 16.79 3.72
C MET A 113 33.35 16.23 4.68
N ASP A 114 33.88 15.02 4.43
CA ASP A 114 34.92 14.39 5.25
C ASP A 114 36.32 14.87 4.87
N ASP A 115 36.63 15.00 3.58
CA ASP A 115 37.91 15.48 3.07
C ASP A 115 37.73 16.34 1.80
N PRO A 116 37.31 17.62 1.97
CA PRO A 116 37.03 18.51 0.85
C PRO A 116 38.27 18.78 -0.02
N LYS A 117 39.47 18.85 0.58
CA LYS A 117 40.71 19.07 -0.16
C LYS A 117 40.97 17.93 -1.14
N LYS A 118 40.94 16.71 -0.67
CA LYS A 118 41.14 15.52 -1.49
C LYS A 118 40.14 15.44 -2.65
N GLN A 119 38.87 15.76 -2.41
CA GLN A 119 37.85 15.71 -3.46
C GLN A 119 38.07 16.80 -4.53
N LEU A 120 38.49 18.01 -4.13
CA LEU A 120 38.78 19.07 -5.08
C LEU A 120 40.10 18.84 -5.83
N ASP A 121 41.10 18.23 -5.21
CA ASP A 121 42.33 17.79 -5.90
C ASP A 121 41.99 16.80 -7.02
N ARG A 122 41.12 15.81 -6.78
CA ARG A 122 40.60 14.89 -7.80
C ARG A 122 39.89 15.62 -8.95
N VAL A 123 39.13 16.66 -8.64
CA VAL A 123 38.47 17.50 -9.66
C VAL A 123 39.50 18.22 -10.51
N HIS A 124 40.53 18.81 -9.90
CA HIS A 124 41.64 19.48 -10.63
C HIS A 124 42.40 18.51 -11.53
N GLU A 125 42.76 17.34 -11.03
CA GLU A 125 43.41 16.29 -11.79
C GLU A 125 42.56 15.86 -13.00
N PHE A 126 41.27 15.57 -12.75
CA PHE A 126 40.32 15.19 -13.80
C PHE A 126 40.19 16.25 -14.90
N LEU A 127 40.16 17.51 -14.52
CA LEU A 127 40.07 18.64 -15.47
C LEU A 127 41.42 18.96 -16.14
N GLY A 128 42.55 18.52 -15.57
CA GLY A 128 43.88 18.86 -16.01
C GLY A 128 44.28 20.28 -15.59
N LEU A 129 43.84 20.72 -14.41
CA LEU A 129 44.11 22.01 -13.84
C LEU A 129 45.26 21.95 -12.82
N SER A 130 45.93 23.06 -12.58
CA SER A 130 46.93 23.18 -11.51
C SER A 130 46.26 23.10 -10.14
N GLU A 131 47.00 22.68 -9.14
CA GLU A 131 46.53 22.68 -7.73
C GLU A 131 46.15 24.12 -7.32
N HIS A 132 45.11 24.16 -6.47
CA HIS A 132 44.64 25.43 -5.89
C HIS A 132 44.38 25.24 -4.39
N THR A 133 44.68 26.26 -3.62
CA THR A 133 44.39 26.30 -2.18
C THR A 133 43.04 26.94 -1.92
N TYR A 134 42.15 26.18 -1.29
CA TYR A 134 40.81 26.62 -0.95
C TYR A 134 40.72 26.98 0.55
N ASP A 135 40.00 28.05 0.86
CA ASP A 135 39.62 28.39 2.23
C ASP A 135 38.18 27.93 2.52
N PHE A 136 38.04 26.76 3.11
CA PHE A 136 36.73 26.17 3.43
C PHE A 136 36.01 26.90 4.59
N ASN A 137 36.65 27.80 5.27
CA ASN A 137 36.06 28.64 6.33
C ASN A 137 35.63 30.01 5.84
N ASN A 138 35.95 30.36 4.60
CA ASN A 138 35.61 31.65 4.03
C ASN A 138 35.22 31.52 2.55
N ILE A 139 34.17 30.77 2.27
CA ILE A 139 33.65 30.56 0.91
C ILE A 139 32.91 31.84 0.47
N ASP A 140 33.33 32.39 -0.66
CA ASP A 140 32.69 33.57 -1.25
C ASP A 140 31.53 33.14 -2.17
N GLY A 141 30.31 33.49 -1.79
CA GLY A 141 29.09 33.29 -2.56
C GLY A 141 28.53 34.57 -3.21
N SER A 142 29.27 35.69 -3.17
CA SER A 142 28.76 37.01 -3.58
C SER A 142 28.40 37.11 -5.08
N GLY A 143 28.93 36.22 -5.92
CA GLY A 143 28.64 36.19 -7.37
C GLY A 143 27.41 35.41 -7.79
N LEU A 144 26.74 34.73 -6.88
CA LEU A 144 25.60 33.85 -7.19
C LEU A 144 24.28 34.55 -6.82
N GLN A 145 23.48 34.85 -7.83
CA GLN A 145 22.08 35.28 -7.64
C GLN A 145 21.18 34.06 -7.69
N GLU A 146 20.67 33.68 -6.54
CA GLU A 146 19.72 32.59 -6.44
C GLU A 146 18.28 33.11 -6.59
N ARG A 147 17.48 32.43 -7.43
CA ARG A 147 16.07 32.76 -7.69
C ARG A 147 15.15 31.81 -6.93
N ASP A 148 15.53 31.44 -5.71
CA ASP A 148 14.84 30.47 -4.88
C ASP A 148 13.38 30.82 -4.63
N GLU A 149 13.08 32.09 -4.31
CA GLU A 149 11.71 32.54 -4.06
C GLU A 149 10.82 32.44 -5.29
N GLU A 150 11.38 32.67 -6.48
CA GLU A 150 10.62 32.62 -7.73
C GLU A 150 10.35 31.19 -8.19
N ILE A 151 11.30 30.26 -7.96
CA ILE A 151 11.25 28.88 -8.46
C ILE A 151 10.65 27.93 -7.42
N TRP A 152 11.02 28.11 -6.15
CA TRP A 152 10.73 27.14 -5.09
C TRP A 152 9.80 27.66 -4.01
N LEU A 153 9.44 28.96 -4.04
CA LEU A 153 8.69 29.66 -2.99
C LEU A 153 9.36 29.59 -1.61
N VAL A 154 10.65 29.32 -1.56
CA VAL A 154 11.45 29.18 -0.32
C VAL A 154 12.66 30.09 -0.41
N LYS A 155 12.76 31.05 0.51
CA LYS A 155 13.87 32.02 0.56
C LYS A 155 15.15 31.36 1.04
N GLY A 156 16.25 31.59 0.28
CA GLY A 156 17.60 31.21 0.70
C GLY A 156 17.87 29.72 0.70
N LEU A 157 17.13 28.92 -0.09
CA LEU A 157 17.30 27.48 -0.23
C LEU A 157 18.72 27.09 -0.68
N HIS A 158 19.29 27.85 -1.62
CA HIS A 158 20.61 27.62 -2.18
C HIS A 158 21.65 28.64 -1.70
N ASN A 159 21.41 29.31 -0.57
CA ASN A 159 22.39 30.21 -0.01
C ASN A 159 23.72 29.51 0.28
N ILE A 160 24.79 29.98 -0.32
CA ILE A 160 26.13 29.47 -0.07
C ILE A 160 26.52 29.77 1.37
N GLN A 161 26.78 28.75 2.13
CA GLN A 161 27.27 28.87 3.50
C GLN A 161 28.74 29.35 3.45
N ARG A 162 29.07 30.32 4.27
CA ARG A 162 30.41 30.86 4.35
C ARG A 162 31.46 29.85 4.84
N VAL A 163 31.00 28.84 5.58
CA VAL A 163 31.81 27.74 6.11
C VAL A 163 31.25 26.42 5.59
N LEU A 164 32.11 25.57 5.07
CA LEU A 164 31.74 24.24 4.67
C LEU A 164 31.42 23.41 5.90
N LYS A 165 30.17 23.01 6.10
CA LYS A 165 29.73 22.18 7.22
C LYS A 165 28.54 21.30 6.85
N ARG A 166 28.46 20.14 7.48
CA ARG A 166 27.27 19.30 7.40
C ARG A 166 26.05 20.02 8.00
N THR A 167 24.91 19.95 7.33
CA THR A 167 23.68 20.62 7.76
C THR A 167 22.64 19.65 8.31
N ASN A 168 23.01 18.41 8.60
CA ASN A 168 22.03 17.38 8.72
C ASN A 168 22.03 16.68 10.07
N ASP A 169 20.92 16.78 10.77
CA ASP A 169 20.77 16.24 12.12
C ASP A 169 19.65 15.19 12.24
N ILE A 170 18.79 15.02 11.21
CA ILE A 170 17.67 14.08 11.26
C ILE A 170 17.90 12.96 10.26
N PRO A 171 18.00 11.68 10.71
CA PRO A 171 18.17 10.54 9.82
C PRO A 171 17.05 10.45 8.77
N PRO A 172 17.35 10.14 7.50
CA PRO A 172 16.35 10.00 6.44
C PRO A 172 15.22 9.02 6.79
N LYS A 173 15.53 7.93 7.47
CA LYS A 173 14.53 6.97 7.96
C LYS A 173 13.48 7.60 8.86
N GLN A 174 13.88 8.56 9.69
CA GLN A 174 12.95 9.27 10.58
C GLN A 174 12.03 10.22 9.81
N VAL A 175 12.49 10.78 8.70
CA VAL A 175 11.71 11.70 7.85
C VAL A 175 10.79 10.95 6.90
N LEU A 176 11.27 9.85 6.31
CA LEU A 176 10.58 9.09 5.25
C LEU A 176 9.75 7.92 5.80
N GLY A 177 9.92 7.58 7.09
CA GLY A 177 9.18 6.48 7.71
C GLY A 177 9.38 5.15 6.98
N HIS A 178 8.31 4.39 6.82
CA HIS A 178 8.30 3.12 6.10
C HIS A 178 8.70 3.27 4.61
N ARG A 179 8.46 4.44 4.02
CA ARG A 179 8.78 4.69 2.61
C ARG A 179 10.27 4.87 2.33
N PHE A 180 11.12 4.88 3.37
CA PHE A 180 12.57 5.00 3.23
C PHE A 180 13.13 4.00 2.19
N ASN A 181 12.68 2.74 2.25
CA ASN A 181 13.19 1.68 1.38
C ASN A 181 12.84 1.86 -0.10
N GLU A 182 11.76 2.57 -0.43
CA GLU A 182 11.40 2.90 -1.81
C GLU A 182 12.45 3.77 -2.50
N TYR A 183 13.30 4.44 -1.72
CA TYR A 183 14.33 5.36 -2.20
C TYR A 183 15.74 4.82 -2.04
N VAL A 184 15.93 3.69 -1.37
CA VAL A 184 17.24 3.06 -1.25
C VAL A 184 17.64 2.51 -2.61
N GLN A 185 18.74 3.05 -3.17
CA GLN A 185 19.33 2.63 -4.43
C GLN A 185 20.82 2.40 -4.23
N PRO A 186 21.45 1.47 -4.99
CA PRO A 186 22.89 1.29 -4.95
C PRO A 186 23.62 2.58 -5.31
N ARG A 187 24.63 2.92 -4.56
CA ARG A 187 25.55 3.99 -4.94
C ARG A 187 26.53 3.42 -5.96
N PHE A 188 26.07 3.28 -7.23
CA PHE A 188 26.85 2.66 -8.30
C PHE A 188 28.19 3.37 -8.52
N TRP A 189 28.29 4.66 -8.20
CA TRP A 189 29.53 5.44 -8.25
C TRP A 189 30.58 5.02 -7.18
N LEU A 190 30.16 4.26 -6.17
CA LEU A 190 31.02 3.60 -5.18
C LEU A 190 31.17 2.11 -5.43
N GLY A 191 30.67 1.60 -6.57
CA GLY A 191 30.71 0.19 -6.91
C GLY A 191 29.67 -0.68 -6.21
N GLU A 192 28.67 -0.06 -5.54
CA GLU A 192 27.57 -0.81 -4.95
C GLU A 192 26.66 -1.39 -6.03
N THR A 193 26.08 -2.55 -5.75
CA THR A 193 25.10 -3.22 -6.60
C THR A 193 23.83 -3.52 -5.78
N THR A 194 22.74 -3.84 -6.44
CA THR A 194 21.49 -4.22 -5.78
C THR A 194 21.65 -5.39 -4.81
N THR A 195 22.61 -6.27 -5.06
CA THR A 195 22.92 -7.41 -4.19
C THR A 195 23.59 -7.01 -2.87
N ASN A 196 24.16 -5.82 -2.79
CA ASN A 196 24.81 -5.30 -1.59
C ASN A 196 23.88 -4.49 -0.67
N LEU A 197 22.63 -4.29 -1.09
CA LEU A 197 21.65 -3.59 -0.25
C LEU A 197 21.18 -4.53 0.88
N PRO A 198 21.14 -4.05 2.13
CA PRO A 198 20.58 -4.84 3.23
C PRO A 198 19.09 -5.06 3.00
N ILE A 199 18.63 -6.30 3.18
CA ILE A 199 17.21 -6.61 3.19
C ILE A 199 16.60 -5.94 4.45
N HIS A 200 15.56 -5.14 4.24
CA HIS A 200 14.91 -4.47 5.36
C HIS A 200 14.09 -5.46 6.21
N ASP A 201 14.07 -5.24 7.52
CA ASP A 201 13.35 -6.12 8.45
C ASP A 201 11.84 -6.23 8.13
N LEU A 202 11.21 -5.21 7.49
CA LEU A 202 9.83 -5.31 7.01
C LEU A 202 9.65 -6.34 5.90
N ASP A 203 10.61 -6.44 4.98
CA ASP A 203 10.57 -7.43 3.89
C ASP A 203 10.78 -8.84 4.46
N LEU A 204 11.69 -8.97 5.43
CA LEU A 204 11.90 -10.23 6.16
C LEU A 204 10.66 -10.61 6.98
N GLN A 205 9.96 -9.64 7.57
CA GLN A 205 8.71 -9.85 8.31
C GLN A 205 7.61 -10.38 7.37
N LEU A 206 7.46 -9.78 6.19
CA LEU A 206 6.50 -10.24 5.18
C LEU A 206 6.85 -11.66 4.70
N ALA A 207 8.13 -11.90 4.38
CA ALA A 207 8.60 -13.21 3.95
C ALA A 207 8.33 -14.29 5.02
N ALA A 208 8.60 -13.98 6.30
CA ALA A 208 8.29 -14.89 7.40
C ALA A 208 6.79 -15.21 7.49
N GLY A 209 5.92 -14.19 7.33
CA GLY A 209 4.47 -14.39 7.29
C GLY A 209 4.02 -15.27 6.13
N LEU A 210 4.58 -15.08 4.94
CA LEU A 210 4.22 -15.85 3.73
C LEU A 210 4.64 -17.32 3.82
N ILE A 211 5.67 -17.66 4.57
CA ILE A 211 6.05 -19.06 4.82
C ILE A 211 5.41 -19.64 6.09
N GLY A 212 4.56 -18.88 6.77
CA GLY A 212 3.87 -19.30 8.00
C GLY A 212 4.71 -19.27 9.27
N ASN A 213 5.90 -18.66 9.23
CA ASN A 213 6.74 -18.48 10.42
C ASN A 213 6.33 -17.18 11.16
N PHE A 214 5.15 -17.23 11.78
CA PHE A 214 4.53 -16.07 12.43
C PHE A 214 5.28 -15.62 13.70
N GLU A 215 5.95 -16.53 14.42
CA GLU A 215 6.80 -16.21 15.56
C GLU A 215 7.96 -15.30 15.13
N GLU A 216 8.65 -15.66 14.04
CA GLU A 216 9.76 -14.85 13.52
C GLU A 216 9.25 -13.51 12.98
N GLY A 217 8.12 -13.51 12.26
CA GLY A 217 7.48 -12.28 11.79
C GLY A 217 7.11 -11.34 12.94
N ASN A 218 6.59 -11.87 14.05
CA ASN A 218 6.30 -11.10 15.26
C ASN A 218 7.59 -10.55 15.89
N ARG A 219 8.64 -11.38 16.03
CA ARG A 219 9.93 -10.98 16.58
C ARG A 219 10.57 -9.81 15.79
N LEU A 220 10.53 -9.91 14.46
CA LEU A 220 11.00 -8.83 13.58
C LEU A 220 10.17 -7.56 13.77
N GLY A 221 8.84 -7.67 13.86
CA GLY A 221 7.96 -6.53 14.12
C GLY A 221 8.26 -5.84 15.45
N GLU A 222 8.57 -6.59 16.51
CA GLU A 222 8.98 -6.05 17.80
C GLU A 222 10.36 -5.38 17.74
N LYS A 223 11.30 -5.92 16.94
CA LYS A 223 12.60 -5.31 16.70
C LYS A 223 12.42 -3.95 16.02
N ILE A 224 11.67 -3.90 14.91
CA ILE A 224 11.41 -2.66 14.18
C ILE A 224 10.77 -1.62 15.09
N ALA A 225 9.81 -2.02 15.94
CA ALA A 225 9.14 -1.08 16.84
C ALA A 225 10.07 -0.45 17.88
N ARG A 226 11.14 -1.15 18.29
CA ARG A 226 12.16 -0.58 19.19
C ARG A 226 13.13 0.34 18.46
N GLU A 227 13.54 -0.04 17.25
CA GLU A 227 14.54 0.68 16.46
C GLU A 227 13.93 1.83 15.66
N GLU A 228 12.67 1.67 15.23
CA GLU A 228 11.93 2.61 14.39
C GLU A 228 10.53 2.92 14.98
N PRO A 229 10.43 3.52 16.18
CA PRO A 229 9.12 3.78 16.84
C PRO A 229 8.21 4.72 16.06
N TRP A 230 8.76 5.48 15.11
CA TRP A 230 8.04 6.35 14.17
C TRP A 230 7.46 5.62 12.96
N ASN A 231 7.83 4.36 12.71
CA ASN A 231 7.43 3.61 11.54
C ASN A 231 5.98 3.12 11.68
N ASP A 232 5.03 3.90 11.15
CA ASP A 232 3.60 3.63 11.24
C ASP A 232 3.18 2.42 10.39
N ARG A 233 3.92 2.10 9.30
CA ARG A 233 3.72 0.86 8.54
C ARG A 233 4.08 -0.37 9.36
N ALA A 234 5.19 -0.33 10.07
CA ALA A 234 5.58 -1.41 10.97
C ALA A 234 4.58 -1.60 12.13
N ALA A 235 4.03 -0.50 12.65
CA ALA A 235 2.96 -0.56 13.63
C ALA A 235 1.71 -1.26 13.06
N PHE A 236 1.29 -0.91 11.85
CA PHE A 236 0.18 -1.56 11.16
C PHE A 236 0.42 -3.08 11.03
N ASN A 237 1.60 -3.51 10.57
CA ASN A 237 1.93 -4.93 10.49
C ASN A 237 1.89 -5.62 11.86
N ARG A 238 2.39 -4.96 12.92
CA ARG A 238 2.30 -5.48 14.29
C ARG A 238 0.86 -5.67 14.74
N GLY A 239 -0.07 -4.82 14.30
CA GLY A 239 -1.49 -4.97 14.59
C GLY A 239 -2.02 -6.32 14.14
N TRP A 240 -1.60 -6.80 12.97
CA TRP A 240 -1.93 -8.13 12.48
C TRP A 240 -1.44 -9.24 13.44
N TYR A 241 -0.18 -9.15 13.93
CA TYR A 241 0.37 -10.13 14.87
C TYR A 241 -0.30 -10.07 16.25
N GLU A 242 -0.75 -8.91 16.70
CA GLU A 242 -1.54 -8.83 17.94
C GLU A 242 -2.90 -9.54 17.79
N MET A 243 -3.57 -9.39 16.64
CA MET A 243 -4.80 -10.15 16.35
C MET A 243 -4.55 -11.65 16.24
N TRP A 244 -3.44 -12.05 15.62
CA TRP A 244 -3.00 -13.44 15.59
C TRP A 244 -2.83 -14.03 17.00
N LYS A 245 -2.32 -13.25 17.95
CA LYS A 245 -2.22 -13.63 19.38
C LYS A 245 -3.55 -13.60 20.13
N GLY A 246 -4.63 -13.09 19.50
CA GLY A 246 -5.95 -12.97 20.11
C GLY A 246 -6.23 -11.64 20.82
N ASN A 247 -5.42 -10.60 20.62
CA ASN A 247 -5.55 -9.29 21.23
C ASN A 247 -6.21 -8.30 20.23
N LEU A 248 -7.52 -8.26 20.17
CA LEU A 248 -8.25 -7.49 19.14
C LEU A 248 -8.09 -5.98 19.30
N VAL A 249 -8.34 -5.45 20.49
CA VAL A 249 -8.22 -4.00 20.78
C VAL A 249 -6.80 -3.51 20.50
N LYS A 250 -5.80 -4.21 21.04
CA LYS A 250 -4.39 -3.86 20.84
C LYS A 250 -3.98 -3.97 19.37
N GLY A 251 -4.53 -4.96 18.65
CA GLY A 251 -4.34 -5.10 17.22
C GLY A 251 -4.83 -3.87 16.46
N HIS A 252 -6.07 -3.43 16.73
CA HIS A 252 -6.65 -2.23 16.11
C HIS A 252 -5.94 -0.94 16.54
N GLU A 253 -5.44 -0.84 17.78
CA GLU A 253 -4.62 0.29 18.24
C GLU A 253 -3.35 0.45 17.36
N GLN A 254 -2.65 -0.64 17.09
CA GLN A 254 -1.48 -0.62 16.24
C GLN A 254 -1.84 -0.36 14.77
N MET A 255 -2.90 -0.98 14.26
CA MET A 255 -3.36 -0.77 12.88
C MET A 255 -3.85 0.67 12.65
N PHE A 256 -4.42 1.32 13.66
CA PHE A 256 -4.87 2.70 13.57
C PHE A 256 -3.76 3.66 13.15
N ARG A 257 -2.52 3.39 13.53
CA ARG A 257 -1.35 4.17 13.10
C ARG A 257 -1.16 4.11 11.57
N GLY A 258 -1.52 2.98 10.94
CA GLY A 258 -1.46 2.81 9.48
C GLY A 258 -2.33 3.78 8.69
N ARG A 259 -3.29 4.49 9.35
CA ARG A 259 -4.07 5.56 8.71
C ARG A 259 -3.22 6.72 8.24
N ARG A 260 -2.15 7.05 8.97
CA ARG A 260 -1.21 8.11 8.59
C ARG A 260 -0.45 7.79 7.32
N GLU A 261 -0.31 6.51 7.02
CA GLU A 261 0.40 5.99 5.86
C GLU A 261 -0.54 5.60 4.71
N GLY A 262 -1.86 5.79 4.88
CA GLY A 262 -2.86 5.40 3.89
C GLY A 262 -2.96 3.89 3.66
N VAL A 263 -2.44 3.06 4.58
CA VAL A 263 -2.46 1.58 4.47
C VAL A 263 -3.61 0.94 5.26
N PHE A 264 -4.37 1.73 6.01
CA PHE A 264 -5.50 1.28 6.79
C PHE A 264 -6.63 2.31 6.81
N GLY A 265 -7.85 1.88 6.47
CA GLY A 265 -9.01 2.75 6.39
C GLY A 265 -8.97 3.71 5.20
N ASN A 266 -9.86 4.68 5.21
CA ASN A 266 -9.97 5.72 4.20
C ASN A 266 -9.60 7.09 4.82
N GLU A 267 -9.44 8.09 3.96
CA GLU A 267 -9.40 9.50 4.36
C GLU A 267 -10.65 9.84 5.21
N PRO A 268 -10.51 10.73 6.19
CA PRO A 268 -11.66 11.22 6.97
C PRO A 268 -12.78 11.75 6.06
N PRO A 269 -14.05 11.54 6.42
CA PRO A 269 -15.15 12.08 5.63
C PRO A 269 -15.11 13.62 5.65
N LYS A 270 -15.66 14.24 4.60
CA LYS A 270 -15.81 15.70 4.54
C LYS A 270 -16.83 16.20 5.56
N SER A 271 -16.51 16.07 6.84
CA SER A 271 -17.33 16.48 7.97
C SER A 271 -16.54 17.43 8.87
N PRO A 272 -17.14 18.54 9.34
CA PRO A 272 -16.54 19.42 10.34
C PRO A 272 -16.64 18.86 11.77
N MET A 273 -17.36 17.75 11.98
CA MET A 273 -17.60 17.19 13.31
C MET A 273 -16.37 16.38 13.77
N PRO A 274 -16.13 16.30 15.09
CA PRO A 274 -15.02 15.51 15.62
C PRO A 274 -15.24 14.02 15.44
N MET A 275 -14.13 13.26 15.46
CA MET A 275 -14.20 11.81 15.53
C MET A 275 -14.83 11.38 16.88
N TRP A 276 -15.70 10.36 16.82
CA TRP A 276 -16.36 9.80 18.00
C TRP A 276 -15.34 9.15 18.95
N ASP A 277 -15.51 9.37 20.23
CA ASP A 277 -14.61 8.88 21.29
C ASP A 277 -15.03 7.49 21.85
N GLY A 278 -16.03 6.84 21.24
CA GLY A 278 -16.58 5.56 21.71
C GLY A 278 -17.50 5.67 22.93
N LYS A 279 -17.77 6.87 23.48
CA LYS A 279 -18.51 7.08 24.74
C LYS A 279 -19.57 8.16 24.67
N SER A 280 -19.30 9.28 24.01
CA SER A 280 -20.20 10.42 23.91
C SER A 280 -21.51 10.05 23.23
N LYS A 281 -22.64 10.55 23.77
CA LYS A 281 -23.96 10.30 23.20
C LYS A 281 -24.31 11.37 22.16
N GLY A 282 -25.01 10.96 21.12
CA GLY A 282 -25.46 11.84 20.04
C GLY A 282 -25.71 11.06 18.77
N THR A 283 -25.77 11.77 17.65
CA THR A 283 -25.87 11.19 16.33
C THR A 283 -24.47 10.89 15.80
N VAL A 284 -24.16 9.64 15.58
CA VAL A 284 -22.84 9.16 15.06
C VAL A 284 -22.99 8.82 13.58
N LEU A 285 -22.19 9.45 12.74
CA LEU A 285 -22.01 9.07 11.35
C LEU A 285 -20.99 7.93 11.29
N LEU A 286 -21.43 6.70 11.14
CA LEU A 286 -20.54 5.55 10.89
C LEU A 286 -20.10 5.60 9.43
N ASN A 287 -18.87 6.05 9.21
CA ASN A 287 -18.27 6.11 7.88
C ASN A 287 -17.72 4.73 7.52
N LEU A 288 -18.40 4.02 6.61
CA LEU A 288 -17.94 2.70 6.16
C LEU A 288 -16.75 2.84 5.21
N GLU A 289 -15.68 2.15 5.50
CA GLU A 289 -14.37 2.28 4.87
C GLU A 289 -13.98 1.02 4.09
N GLY A 290 -12.88 1.12 3.35
CA GLY A 290 -12.29 0.00 2.62
C GLY A 290 -13.10 -0.42 1.40
N GLY A 291 -12.94 -1.67 1.01
CA GLY A 291 -13.68 -2.29 -0.08
C GLY A 291 -15.12 -2.64 0.32
N LEU A 292 -15.89 -3.15 -0.64
CA LEU A 292 -17.29 -3.52 -0.38
C LEU A 292 -17.43 -4.62 0.69
N GLY A 293 -16.44 -5.52 0.78
CA GLY A 293 -16.40 -6.54 1.83
C GLY A 293 -16.22 -5.95 3.23
N ASP A 294 -15.33 -4.96 3.36
CA ASP A 294 -15.10 -4.26 4.63
C ASP A 294 -16.34 -3.50 5.07
N GLN A 295 -17.03 -2.84 4.14
CA GLN A 295 -18.27 -2.12 4.41
C GLN A 295 -19.39 -3.07 4.88
N ILE A 296 -19.54 -4.23 4.23
CA ILE A 296 -20.49 -5.28 4.65
C ILE A 296 -20.13 -5.79 6.04
N HIS A 297 -18.84 -6.02 6.31
CA HIS A 297 -18.37 -6.44 7.62
C HIS A 297 -18.64 -5.40 8.70
N CYS A 298 -18.28 -4.16 8.44
CA CYS A 298 -18.26 -3.10 9.46
C CYS A 298 -19.64 -2.50 9.78
N VAL A 299 -20.65 -2.64 8.92
CA VAL A 299 -21.99 -2.10 9.20
C VAL A 299 -22.61 -2.70 10.47
N ARG A 300 -22.19 -3.89 10.89
CA ARG A 300 -22.61 -4.55 12.15
C ARG A 300 -22.41 -3.70 13.40
N PHE A 301 -21.38 -2.85 13.40
CA PHE A 301 -21.09 -1.98 14.54
C PHE A 301 -22.14 -0.90 14.78
N ALA A 302 -23.08 -0.70 13.84
CA ALA A 302 -24.22 0.19 14.05
C ALA A 302 -25.03 -0.23 15.28
N ARG A 303 -25.25 -1.53 15.49
CA ARG A 303 -25.91 -2.09 16.67
C ARG A 303 -25.15 -1.73 17.96
N ASP A 304 -23.84 -1.89 17.96
CA ASP A 304 -23.02 -1.67 19.16
C ASP A 304 -22.95 -0.17 19.52
N ILE A 305 -22.92 0.72 18.52
CA ILE A 305 -23.02 2.18 18.70
C ILE A 305 -24.42 2.55 19.24
N ALA A 306 -25.48 1.99 18.65
CA ALA A 306 -26.86 2.23 19.10
C ALA A 306 -27.11 1.74 20.54
N ALA A 307 -26.50 0.61 20.92
CA ALA A 307 -26.57 0.09 22.30
C ALA A 307 -25.92 1.04 23.33
N LYS A 308 -25.01 1.95 22.92
CA LYS A 308 -24.48 3.03 23.76
C LYS A 308 -25.44 4.25 23.87
N GLY A 309 -26.61 4.19 23.24
CA GLY A 309 -27.61 5.24 23.27
C GLY A 309 -27.42 6.33 22.21
N CYS A 310 -26.74 6.02 21.12
CA CYS A 310 -26.55 6.91 19.98
C CYS A 310 -27.53 6.61 18.85
N GLN A 311 -27.84 7.63 18.03
CA GLN A 311 -28.41 7.42 16.69
C GLN A 311 -27.30 7.16 15.70
N VAL A 312 -27.53 6.27 14.73
CA VAL A 312 -26.48 5.89 13.78
C VAL A 312 -26.90 6.17 12.33
N ILE A 313 -26.18 7.08 11.70
CA ILE A 313 -26.27 7.31 10.26
C ILE A 313 -25.11 6.58 9.60
N VAL A 314 -25.39 5.69 8.66
CA VAL A 314 -24.38 4.94 7.94
C VAL A 314 -24.06 5.64 6.62
N ALA A 315 -22.80 6.02 6.42
CA ALA A 315 -22.29 6.50 5.13
C ALA A 315 -21.59 5.35 4.41
N CYS A 316 -22.02 5.00 3.19
CA CYS A 316 -21.53 3.83 2.46
C CYS A 316 -21.48 4.06 0.94
N SER A 317 -20.90 3.11 0.23
CA SER A 317 -20.98 3.02 -1.23
C SER A 317 -22.44 2.84 -1.68
N GLY A 318 -22.87 3.60 -2.66
CA GLY A 318 -24.28 3.62 -3.12
C GLY A 318 -24.83 2.24 -3.51
N GLN A 319 -23.98 1.35 -4.02
CA GLN A 319 -24.36 -0.03 -4.40
C GLN A 319 -24.77 -0.91 -3.19
N LEU A 320 -24.37 -0.58 -1.96
CA LEU A 320 -24.66 -1.33 -0.75
C LEU A 320 -25.81 -0.71 0.08
N ALA A 321 -26.25 0.49 -0.27
CA ALA A 321 -27.16 1.26 0.55
C ALA A 321 -28.48 0.54 0.87
N THR A 322 -29.03 -0.22 -0.07
CA THR A 322 -30.25 -1.00 0.13
C THR A 322 -30.07 -2.14 1.12
N LEU A 323 -28.91 -2.81 1.09
CA LEU A 323 -28.61 -3.92 2.01
C LEU A 323 -28.58 -3.47 3.48
N PHE A 324 -28.20 -2.21 3.75
CA PHE A 324 -27.91 -1.74 5.10
C PHE A 324 -29.09 -1.09 5.81
N ARG A 325 -30.19 -0.79 5.11
CA ARG A 325 -31.35 -0.09 5.67
C ARG A 325 -32.02 -0.83 6.82
N GLU A 326 -31.98 -2.16 6.79
CA GLU A 326 -32.64 -3.03 7.77
C GLU A 326 -31.66 -3.60 8.81
N VAL A 327 -30.40 -3.18 8.78
CA VAL A 327 -29.41 -3.60 9.77
C VAL A 327 -29.73 -2.99 11.12
N GLU A 328 -29.73 -3.80 12.17
CA GLU A 328 -30.05 -3.37 13.54
C GLU A 328 -29.12 -2.21 13.96
N GLY A 329 -29.74 -1.19 14.58
CA GLY A 329 -29.04 0.01 15.04
C GLY A 329 -28.92 1.12 13.98
N VAL A 330 -29.18 0.85 12.71
CA VAL A 330 -29.11 1.85 11.64
C VAL A 330 -30.37 2.72 11.66
N THR A 331 -30.17 4.04 11.82
CA THR A 331 -31.26 5.04 11.77
C THR A 331 -31.48 5.55 10.34
N ALA A 332 -30.39 5.75 9.59
CA ALA A 332 -30.44 6.19 8.20
C ALA A 332 -29.19 5.69 7.42
N VAL A 333 -29.36 5.57 6.11
CA VAL A 333 -28.25 5.22 5.19
C VAL A 333 -28.12 6.32 4.15
N ILE A 334 -26.89 6.81 3.98
CA ILE A 334 -26.54 7.82 2.98
C ILE A 334 -25.34 7.34 2.14
N GLN A 335 -25.13 7.97 1.01
CA GLN A 335 -23.90 7.76 0.24
C GLN A 335 -22.77 8.65 0.77
N HIS A 336 -21.49 8.24 0.59
CA HIS A 336 -20.33 9.00 1.08
C HIS A 336 -20.33 10.46 0.60
N GLU A 337 -20.80 10.72 -0.61
CA GLU A 337 -20.84 12.03 -1.23
C GLU A 337 -21.82 12.99 -0.55
N ALA A 338 -22.81 12.43 0.17
CA ALA A 338 -23.86 13.21 0.84
C ALA A 338 -23.50 13.65 2.27
N VAL A 339 -22.35 13.23 2.80
CA VAL A 339 -21.94 13.45 4.20
C VAL A 339 -21.95 14.93 4.60
N PHE A 340 -21.50 15.82 3.72
CA PHE A 340 -21.43 17.26 4.00
C PHE A 340 -22.80 17.90 4.34
N GLY A 341 -23.88 17.36 3.78
CA GLY A 341 -25.26 17.89 3.98
C GLY A 341 -26.01 17.26 5.14
N VAL A 342 -25.41 16.37 5.92
CA VAL A 342 -26.09 15.58 6.95
C VAL A 342 -25.71 16.06 8.34
N VAL A 343 -26.71 16.34 9.16
CA VAL A 343 -26.54 16.76 10.56
C VAL A 343 -26.16 15.55 11.40
N HIS A 344 -25.03 15.63 12.08
CA HIS A 344 -24.54 14.63 13.03
C HIS A 344 -23.60 15.31 14.04
N ASP A 345 -23.36 14.65 15.18
CA ASP A 345 -22.53 15.20 16.25
C ASP A 345 -21.09 14.70 16.15
N PHE A 346 -20.92 13.46 15.68
CA PHE A 346 -19.63 12.78 15.57
C PHE A 346 -19.57 11.96 14.29
N TRP A 347 -18.35 11.70 13.78
CA TRP A 347 -18.14 10.65 12.80
C TRP A 347 -17.26 9.54 13.37
N ALA A 348 -17.45 8.30 12.93
CA ALA A 348 -16.69 7.15 13.38
C ALA A 348 -16.09 6.38 12.19
N PRO A 349 -14.77 6.08 12.20
CA PRO A 349 -14.11 5.26 11.18
C PRO A 349 -14.45 3.79 11.41
N SER A 350 -15.18 3.16 10.48
CA SER A 350 -15.75 1.83 10.68
C SER A 350 -14.71 0.72 10.91
N MET A 351 -13.58 0.77 10.22
CA MET A 351 -12.51 -0.23 10.38
C MET A 351 -11.76 -0.12 11.72
N SER A 352 -11.99 0.95 12.48
CA SER A 352 -11.39 1.12 13.82
C SER A 352 -12.39 0.94 14.96
N MET A 353 -13.61 0.46 14.67
CA MET A 353 -14.66 0.30 15.69
C MET A 353 -14.28 -0.62 16.85
N PRO A 354 -13.57 -1.75 16.67
CA PRO A 354 -13.14 -2.54 17.82
C PRO A 354 -12.29 -1.75 18.83
N LEU A 355 -11.42 -0.82 18.36
CA LEU A 355 -10.67 0.07 19.23
C LEU A 355 -11.59 1.07 19.97
N LEU A 356 -12.49 1.75 19.24
CA LEU A 356 -13.37 2.77 19.82
C LEU A 356 -14.40 2.17 20.79
N LEU A 357 -14.81 0.94 20.58
CA LEU A 357 -15.76 0.21 21.43
C LEU A 357 -15.08 -0.53 22.59
N ASP A 358 -13.74 -0.58 22.64
CA ASP A 358 -12.96 -1.41 23.56
C ASP A 358 -13.42 -2.89 23.50
N MET A 359 -13.59 -3.42 22.27
CA MET A 359 -14.20 -4.70 21.97
C MET A 359 -13.12 -5.77 21.76
N GLU A 360 -13.08 -6.77 22.62
CA GLU A 360 -12.24 -7.95 22.44
C GLU A 360 -13.01 -9.08 21.70
N TYR A 361 -12.30 -10.13 21.24
CA TYR A 361 -12.92 -11.23 20.51
C TYR A 361 -14.09 -11.88 21.23
N LYS A 362 -14.07 -11.94 22.57
CA LYS A 362 -15.17 -12.48 23.38
C LYS A 362 -16.46 -11.65 23.34
N ASP A 363 -16.35 -10.38 22.94
CA ASP A 363 -17.47 -9.43 22.89
C ASP A 363 -18.10 -9.36 21.48
N VAL A 364 -17.44 -10.00 20.50
CA VAL A 364 -17.91 -10.04 19.10
C VAL A 364 -19.12 -10.98 18.99
N SER A 365 -20.18 -10.51 18.34
CA SER A 365 -21.30 -11.37 17.96
C SER A 365 -21.11 -11.88 16.55
N GLY A 366 -21.04 -13.20 16.38
CA GLY A 366 -21.00 -13.87 15.08
C GLY A 366 -22.36 -14.05 14.41
N ALA A 367 -23.45 -13.62 15.05
CA ALA A 367 -24.81 -13.77 14.53
C ALA A 367 -25.03 -13.01 13.22
N ALA A 368 -25.93 -13.51 12.38
CA ALA A 368 -26.36 -12.83 11.15
C ALA A 368 -26.98 -11.46 11.47
N TYR A 369 -26.70 -10.48 10.61
CA TYR A 369 -27.19 -9.08 10.77
C TYR A 369 -27.78 -8.49 9.49
N ILE A 370 -27.76 -9.24 8.38
CA ILE A 370 -28.52 -8.95 7.15
C ILE A 370 -29.51 -10.08 6.95
N SER A 371 -30.78 -9.77 6.72
CA SER A 371 -31.82 -10.78 6.54
C SER A 371 -32.33 -10.77 5.11
N ARG A 372 -32.44 -11.94 4.51
CA ARG A 372 -33.14 -12.16 3.22
C ARG A 372 -33.89 -13.48 3.30
N PRO A 373 -35.09 -13.58 2.71
CA PRO A 373 -35.86 -14.79 2.73
C PRO A 373 -35.12 -15.92 1.99
N LYS A 374 -35.04 -17.10 2.62
CA LYS A 374 -34.48 -18.30 1.98
C LYS A 374 -35.47 -18.83 0.96
N ILE A 375 -35.16 -18.71 -0.33
CA ILE A 375 -35.97 -19.24 -1.41
C ILE A 375 -35.38 -20.61 -1.82
N LYS A 376 -36.04 -21.66 -1.45
CA LYS A 376 -35.64 -23.03 -1.79
C LYS A 376 -36.28 -23.43 -3.14
N ASN A 377 -35.49 -23.47 -4.19
CA ASN A 377 -35.93 -23.75 -5.56
C ASN A 377 -35.52 -25.16 -6.07
N SER A 378 -34.87 -25.97 -5.24
CA SER A 378 -34.33 -27.26 -5.64
C SER A 378 -34.50 -28.29 -4.52
N SER A 379 -34.71 -29.55 -4.91
CA SER A 379 -34.64 -30.70 -4.00
C SER A 379 -33.21 -31.15 -3.71
N LYS A 380 -32.24 -30.63 -4.47
CA LYS A 380 -30.80 -30.87 -4.27
C LYS A 380 -30.21 -29.74 -3.41
N MET A 381 -29.14 -30.08 -2.71
CA MET A 381 -28.30 -29.12 -2.05
C MET A 381 -27.76 -28.07 -3.06
N ARG A 382 -27.89 -26.78 -2.78
CA ARG A 382 -27.40 -25.72 -3.65
C ARG A 382 -26.15 -25.09 -3.05
N ILE A 383 -25.06 -25.05 -3.84
CA ILE A 383 -23.76 -24.53 -3.43
C ILE A 383 -23.39 -23.33 -4.29
N GLY A 384 -23.17 -22.19 -3.63
CA GLY A 384 -22.64 -20.98 -4.28
C GLY A 384 -21.12 -20.98 -4.34
N LEU A 385 -20.53 -20.67 -5.49
CA LEU A 385 -19.08 -20.68 -5.71
C LEU A 385 -18.55 -19.30 -6.10
N ARG A 386 -17.48 -18.85 -5.41
CA ARG A 386 -16.67 -17.73 -5.85
C ARG A 386 -15.18 -18.04 -5.66
N TRP A 387 -14.37 -17.91 -6.71
CA TRP A 387 -13.00 -18.40 -6.77
C TRP A 387 -11.93 -17.33 -6.98
N GLN A 388 -12.31 -16.09 -7.32
CA GLN A 388 -11.36 -15.01 -7.57
C GLN A 388 -11.87 -13.69 -6.99
N GLY A 389 -10.95 -12.85 -6.51
CA GLY A 389 -11.22 -11.51 -6.01
C GLY A 389 -10.97 -10.41 -7.05
N ASN A 390 -10.82 -9.17 -6.57
CA ASN A 390 -10.43 -8.03 -7.40
C ASN A 390 -8.94 -8.13 -7.76
N PRO A 391 -8.56 -8.22 -9.04
CA PRO A 391 -7.16 -8.33 -9.47
C PRO A 391 -6.33 -7.07 -9.16
N GLU A 392 -6.97 -5.92 -8.95
CA GLU A 392 -6.29 -4.68 -8.57
C GLU A 392 -5.94 -4.60 -7.08
N PHE A 393 -6.37 -5.58 -6.29
CA PHE A 393 -6.02 -5.63 -4.88
C PHE A 393 -4.56 -6.04 -4.71
N GLU A 394 -3.78 -5.24 -3.98
CA GLU A 394 -2.33 -5.39 -3.79
C GLU A 394 -1.89 -6.81 -3.41
N HIS A 395 -2.70 -7.51 -2.59
CA HIS A 395 -2.39 -8.86 -2.11
C HIS A 395 -3.17 -9.97 -2.82
N GLU A 396 -3.83 -9.68 -3.95
CA GLU A 396 -4.60 -10.71 -4.69
C GLU A 396 -3.73 -11.90 -5.08
N GLN A 397 -2.50 -11.66 -5.52
CA GLN A 397 -1.53 -12.70 -5.87
C GLN A 397 -1.26 -13.72 -4.75
N HIS A 398 -1.48 -13.37 -3.49
CA HIS A 398 -1.24 -14.25 -2.34
C HIS A 398 -2.45 -15.11 -2.00
N ARG A 399 -3.66 -14.72 -2.42
CA ARG A 399 -4.93 -15.40 -2.13
C ARG A 399 -5.59 -16.06 -3.34
N ILE A 400 -5.06 -15.81 -4.55
CA ILE A 400 -5.56 -16.45 -5.77
C ILE A 400 -5.19 -17.93 -5.77
N PHE A 401 -6.13 -18.77 -6.13
CA PHE A 401 -5.90 -20.19 -6.35
C PHE A 401 -6.33 -20.61 -7.76
N PRO A 402 -5.72 -21.67 -8.33
CA PRO A 402 -6.04 -22.10 -9.69
C PRO A 402 -7.47 -22.65 -9.75
N PRO A 403 -8.34 -22.12 -10.64
CA PRO A 403 -9.75 -22.50 -10.70
C PRO A 403 -9.98 -23.95 -11.17
N ILE A 404 -9.16 -24.45 -12.09
CA ILE A 404 -9.35 -25.81 -12.65
C ILE A 404 -9.22 -26.91 -11.58
N PRO A 405 -8.16 -26.96 -10.74
CA PRO A 405 -8.10 -27.92 -9.64
C PRO A 405 -9.24 -27.74 -8.62
N PHE A 406 -9.67 -26.51 -8.35
CA PHE A 406 -10.80 -26.24 -7.47
C PHE A 406 -12.10 -26.82 -8.02
N PHE A 407 -12.41 -26.62 -9.29
CA PHE A 407 -13.62 -27.20 -9.90
C PHE A 407 -13.58 -28.74 -9.97
N ARG A 408 -12.40 -29.31 -10.25
CA ARG A 408 -12.23 -30.76 -10.35
C ARG A 408 -12.57 -31.51 -9.07
N VAL A 409 -12.42 -30.88 -7.89
CA VAL A 409 -12.79 -31.56 -6.63
C VAL A 409 -14.28 -31.46 -6.30
N LEU A 410 -15.04 -30.67 -7.06
CA LEU A 410 -16.47 -30.43 -6.88
C LEU A 410 -17.35 -31.14 -7.91
N GLU A 411 -16.82 -31.51 -9.09
CA GLU A 411 -17.60 -31.99 -10.23
C GLU A 411 -18.38 -33.26 -9.97
N ASP A 412 -17.89 -34.14 -9.06
CA ASP A 412 -18.52 -35.41 -8.69
C ASP A 412 -19.53 -35.29 -7.53
N ALA A 413 -19.70 -34.11 -6.94
CA ALA A 413 -20.59 -33.92 -5.80
C ALA A 413 -22.06 -33.86 -6.24
N ASP A 414 -22.96 -34.55 -5.53
CA ASP A 414 -24.40 -34.53 -5.82
C ASP A 414 -25.05 -33.23 -5.30
N ALA A 415 -24.76 -32.13 -5.96
CA ALA A 415 -25.24 -30.79 -5.63
C ALA A 415 -25.55 -29.98 -6.90
N GLU A 416 -26.34 -28.91 -6.72
CA GLU A 416 -26.53 -27.88 -7.71
C GLU A 416 -25.54 -26.73 -7.42
N PHE A 417 -24.70 -26.40 -8.37
CA PHE A 417 -23.73 -25.33 -8.21
C PHE A 417 -24.16 -24.07 -8.96
N ILE A 418 -24.08 -22.91 -8.28
CA ILE A 418 -24.31 -21.60 -8.87
C ILE A 418 -23.07 -20.73 -8.77
N SER A 419 -22.87 -19.88 -9.77
CA SER A 419 -21.76 -18.92 -9.81
C SER A 419 -22.14 -17.66 -9.03
N LEU A 420 -21.31 -17.32 -8.05
CA LEU A 420 -21.31 -16.01 -7.38
C LEU A 420 -20.15 -15.12 -7.88
N GLN A 421 -19.50 -15.53 -8.99
CA GLN A 421 -18.44 -14.79 -9.69
C GLN A 421 -19.05 -13.94 -10.80
N LYS A 422 -19.05 -12.63 -10.62
CA LYS A 422 -19.61 -11.66 -11.58
C LYS A 422 -18.57 -11.07 -12.53
N ASP A 423 -17.38 -10.84 -11.99
CA ASP A 423 -16.30 -10.06 -12.58
C ASP A 423 -15.22 -10.96 -13.20
N LEU A 424 -14.02 -10.45 -13.31
CA LEU A 424 -12.87 -11.17 -13.84
C LEU A 424 -12.73 -12.56 -13.19
N GLY A 425 -12.46 -13.59 -14.01
CA GLY A 425 -12.46 -15.00 -13.60
C GLY A 425 -13.74 -15.74 -13.93
N SER A 426 -14.85 -15.05 -14.26
CA SER A 426 -16.11 -15.68 -14.68
C SER A 426 -15.96 -16.52 -15.97
N GLU A 427 -15.00 -16.19 -16.82
CA GLU A 427 -14.65 -16.92 -18.05
C GLU A 427 -14.13 -18.34 -17.79
N SER A 428 -13.60 -18.62 -16.60
CA SER A 428 -13.14 -19.95 -16.22
C SER A 428 -14.24 -20.86 -15.66
N ARG A 429 -15.48 -20.38 -15.60
CA ARG A 429 -16.64 -21.12 -15.08
C ARG A 429 -16.94 -22.37 -15.93
N PRO A 430 -17.00 -23.58 -15.35
CA PRO A 430 -17.41 -24.76 -16.07
C PRO A 430 -18.93 -24.75 -16.36
N LEU A 431 -19.36 -25.45 -17.42
CA LEU A 431 -20.77 -25.46 -17.87
C LEU A 431 -21.75 -26.01 -16.84
N TRP A 432 -21.29 -26.89 -15.92
CA TRP A 432 -22.12 -27.47 -14.87
C TRP A 432 -22.37 -26.51 -13.68
N VAL A 433 -21.63 -25.38 -13.57
CA VAL A 433 -21.91 -24.32 -12.62
C VAL A 433 -22.85 -23.32 -13.29
N LYS A 434 -24.07 -23.19 -12.77
CA LYS A 434 -25.11 -22.34 -13.36
C LYS A 434 -24.85 -20.87 -13.11
N GLU A 435 -25.15 -20.04 -14.09
CA GLU A 435 -25.22 -18.58 -13.89
C GLU A 435 -26.49 -18.18 -13.16
N VAL A 436 -26.39 -17.13 -12.36
CA VAL A 436 -27.51 -16.47 -11.71
C VAL A 436 -27.37 -14.95 -11.86
N PRO A 437 -28.47 -14.19 -11.77
CA PRO A 437 -28.39 -12.72 -11.79
C PRO A 437 -27.55 -12.19 -10.63
N LEU A 438 -26.59 -11.30 -10.93
CA LEU A 438 -25.69 -10.64 -9.99
C LEU A 438 -25.51 -9.16 -10.35
N SER A 439 -26.50 -8.52 -10.99
CA SER A 439 -26.37 -7.16 -11.51
C SER A 439 -26.19 -6.13 -10.40
N HIS A 440 -26.78 -6.38 -9.23
CA HIS A 440 -26.65 -5.55 -8.05
C HIS A 440 -26.61 -6.41 -6.77
N TRP A 441 -26.24 -5.80 -5.65
CA TRP A 441 -25.99 -6.52 -4.41
C TRP A 441 -27.24 -7.19 -3.79
N GLU A 442 -28.45 -6.69 -4.08
CA GLU A 442 -29.67 -7.37 -3.66
C GLU A 442 -29.84 -8.73 -4.37
N GLU A 443 -29.57 -8.81 -5.67
CA GLU A 443 -29.58 -10.08 -6.40
C GLU A 443 -28.51 -11.03 -5.86
N THR A 444 -27.31 -10.50 -5.56
CA THR A 444 -26.23 -11.28 -4.96
C THR A 444 -26.64 -11.82 -3.58
N ALA A 445 -27.25 -10.98 -2.74
CA ALA A 445 -27.75 -11.40 -1.43
C ALA A 445 -28.85 -12.47 -1.54
N GLN A 446 -29.76 -12.33 -2.50
CA GLN A 446 -30.82 -13.30 -2.76
C GLN A 446 -30.27 -14.63 -3.29
N ALA A 447 -29.28 -14.58 -4.20
CA ALA A 447 -28.59 -15.76 -4.70
C ALA A 447 -27.89 -16.52 -3.56
N ILE A 448 -27.16 -15.79 -2.70
CA ILE A 448 -26.50 -16.37 -1.51
C ILE A 448 -27.55 -16.96 -0.54
N ALA A 449 -28.62 -16.23 -0.23
CA ALA A 449 -29.69 -16.72 0.68
C ALA A 449 -30.38 -17.99 0.16
N SER A 450 -30.33 -18.25 -1.16
CA SER A 450 -30.84 -19.48 -1.76
C SER A 450 -29.90 -20.68 -1.65
N CYS A 451 -28.65 -20.48 -1.19
CA CYS A 451 -27.66 -21.54 -1.03
C CYS A 451 -27.79 -22.25 0.33
N ASP A 452 -27.47 -23.51 0.34
CA ASP A 452 -27.28 -24.30 1.56
C ASP A 452 -25.82 -24.23 2.03
N LEU A 453 -24.90 -23.96 1.11
CA LEU A 453 -23.47 -23.72 1.39
C LEU A 453 -22.90 -22.71 0.38
N VAL A 454 -22.00 -21.87 0.84
CA VAL A 454 -21.14 -21.05 -0.03
C VAL A 454 -19.68 -21.47 0.15
N ILE A 455 -18.97 -21.70 -0.96
CA ILE A 455 -17.51 -21.94 -0.95
C ILE A 455 -16.86 -20.78 -1.71
N THR A 456 -16.05 -19.99 -1.03
CA THR A 456 -15.58 -18.72 -1.58
C THR A 456 -14.12 -18.42 -1.22
N SER A 457 -13.40 -17.75 -2.11
CA SER A 457 -12.18 -17.02 -1.74
C SER A 457 -12.50 -15.90 -0.74
N CYS A 458 -11.47 -15.38 -0.07
CA CYS A 458 -11.61 -14.29 0.90
C CYS A 458 -11.98 -12.95 0.19
N THR A 459 -13.27 -12.74 -0.08
CA THR A 459 -13.81 -11.60 -0.85
C THR A 459 -15.08 -11.04 -0.20
N SER A 460 -15.69 -10.03 -0.80
CA SER A 460 -16.97 -9.46 -0.36
C SER A 460 -18.11 -10.49 -0.24
N VAL A 461 -18.09 -11.54 -1.07
CA VAL A 461 -19.08 -12.64 -0.98
C VAL A 461 -18.93 -13.40 0.35
N ALA A 462 -17.69 -13.61 0.83
CA ALA A 462 -17.46 -14.23 2.13
C ALA A 462 -18.14 -13.45 3.27
N HIS A 463 -18.00 -12.13 3.24
CA HIS A 463 -18.61 -11.24 4.24
C HIS A 463 -20.13 -11.19 4.12
N LEU A 464 -20.67 -11.13 2.91
CA LEU A 464 -22.12 -11.12 2.70
C LEU A 464 -22.76 -12.45 3.09
N SER A 465 -22.11 -13.57 2.78
CA SER A 465 -22.61 -14.91 3.18
C SER A 465 -22.64 -15.06 4.70
N GLY A 466 -21.58 -14.64 5.38
CA GLY A 466 -21.53 -14.63 6.85
C GLY A 466 -22.55 -13.66 7.46
N ALA A 467 -22.73 -12.47 6.89
CA ALA A 467 -23.74 -11.49 7.33
C ALA A 467 -25.18 -12.00 7.19
N LEU A 468 -25.44 -12.83 6.18
CA LEU A 468 -26.72 -13.50 5.95
C LEU A 468 -26.91 -14.76 6.82
N GLY A 469 -25.86 -15.22 7.52
CA GLY A 469 -25.89 -16.46 8.30
C GLY A 469 -25.91 -17.73 7.45
N VAL A 470 -25.54 -17.65 6.17
CA VAL A 470 -25.47 -18.81 5.29
C VAL A 470 -24.20 -19.60 5.60
N PRO A 471 -24.27 -20.94 5.77
CA PRO A 471 -23.09 -21.77 5.94
C PRO A 471 -22.04 -21.48 4.87
N THR A 472 -20.82 -21.15 5.28
CA THR A 472 -19.81 -20.66 4.35
C THR A 472 -18.43 -21.24 4.65
N TRP A 473 -17.78 -21.79 3.65
CA TRP A 473 -16.37 -22.18 3.69
C TRP A 473 -15.54 -21.13 2.98
N ILE A 474 -14.70 -20.43 3.73
CA ILE A 474 -13.79 -19.42 3.17
C ILE A 474 -12.41 -20.04 2.98
N ILE A 475 -11.94 -20.00 1.75
CA ILE A 475 -10.57 -20.38 1.38
C ILE A 475 -9.66 -19.20 1.69
N VAL A 476 -8.75 -19.36 2.65
CA VAL A 476 -7.86 -18.29 3.12
C VAL A 476 -6.39 -18.64 2.87
N PRO A 477 -5.57 -17.67 2.43
CA PRO A 477 -4.14 -17.87 2.24
C PRO A 477 -3.41 -18.10 3.57
N ILE A 478 -2.15 -18.49 3.50
CA ILE A 478 -1.31 -18.72 4.68
C ILE A 478 -1.15 -17.44 5.50
N LEU A 479 -0.92 -16.30 4.83
CA LEU A 479 -0.97 -14.95 5.44
C LEU A 479 -2.32 -14.32 5.08
N PRO A 480 -3.35 -14.47 5.91
CA PRO A 480 -4.70 -13.99 5.59
C PRO A 480 -4.88 -12.51 5.88
N TYR A 481 -5.96 -11.96 5.34
CA TYR A 481 -6.45 -10.64 5.75
C TYR A 481 -6.65 -10.56 7.27
N TYR A 482 -6.46 -9.41 7.88
CA TYR A 482 -6.41 -9.25 9.34
C TYR A 482 -7.62 -9.82 10.09
N LEU A 483 -8.79 -9.80 9.49
CA LEU A 483 -10.01 -10.39 10.10
C LEU A 483 -9.91 -11.91 10.34
N TRP A 484 -9.05 -12.57 9.59
CA TRP A 484 -8.79 -14.02 9.69
C TRP A 484 -7.43 -14.34 10.34
N ALA A 485 -6.78 -13.33 10.96
CA ALA A 485 -5.45 -13.51 11.51
C ALA A 485 -5.41 -14.54 12.66
N LYS A 486 -6.43 -14.54 13.52
CA LYS A 486 -6.51 -15.46 14.67
C LYS A 486 -6.48 -16.93 14.18
N PRO A 487 -5.63 -17.82 14.77
CA PRO A 487 -5.53 -19.21 14.38
C PRO A 487 -6.84 -19.99 14.58
N GLY A 488 -6.98 -21.10 13.86
CA GLY A 488 -8.16 -21.97 13.93
C GLY A 488 -8.94 -22.01 12.64
N ASN A 489 -9.97 -22.82 12.61
CA ASN A 489 -10.85 -23.02 11.45
C ASN A 489 -12.24 -22.39 11.62
N THR A 490 -12.46 -21.66 12.71
CA THR A 490 -13.66 -20.86 13.00
C THR A 490 -13.26 -19.41 13.16
N THR A 491 -14.22 -18.52 13.28
CA THR A 491 -14.02 -17.09 13.53
C THR A 491 -15.13 -16.55 14.40
N GLU A 492 -14.83 -15.63 15.28
CA GLU A 492 -15.83 -14.93 16.11
C GLU A 492 -16.69 -13.96 15.30
N TRP A 493 -16.22 -13.59 14.11
CA TRP A 493 -16.93 -12.65 13.25
C TRP A 493 -18.21 -13.20 12.64
N TYR A 494 -18.32 -14.54 12.45
CA TYR A 494 -19.47 -15.18 11.81
C TYR A 494 -19.66 -16.60 12.31
N ASP A 495 -20.77 -16.89 12.97
CA ASP A 495 -21.07 -18.24 13.49
C ASP A 495 -21.23 -19.29 12.39
N SER A 496 -21.65 -18.86 11.19
CA SER A 496 -21.88 -19.72 10.03
C SER A 496 -20.63 -20.01 9.19
N VAL A 497 -19.45 -19.50 9.57
CA VAL A 497 -18.24 -19.54 8.74
C VAL A 497 -17.23 -20.57 9.23
N LYS A 498 -16.69 -21.36 8.29
CA LYS A 498 -15.51 -22.22 8.46
C LYS A 498 -14.37 -21.72 7.58
N LEU A 499 -13.18 -21.62 8.15
CA LEU A 499 -11.97 -21.20 7.44
C LEU A 499 -11.17 -22.41 6.97
N LEU A 500 -10.91 -22.48 5.67
CA LEU A 500 -10.08 -23.50 5.04
C LEU A 500 -8.73 -22.87 4.71
N ARG A 501 -7.72 -23.15 5.56
CA ARG A 501 -6.44 -22.46 5.53
C ARG A 501 -5.41 -23.14 4.67
N GLN A 502 -4.75 -22.37 3.82
CA GLN A 502 -3.54 -22.78 3.15
C GLN A 502 -2.44 -23.08 4.19
N SER A 503 -1.72 -24.18 4.04
CA SER A 503 -0.65 -24.57 4.96
C SER A 503 0.76 -24.36 4.39
N VAL A 504 0.86 -24.23 3.06
CA VAL A 504 2.12 -23.96 2.36
C VAL A 504 1.85 -22.91 1.30
N PHE A 505 2.66 -21.88 1.25
CA PHE A 505 2.51 -20.79 0.28
C PHE A 505 2.50 -21.31 -1.16
N GLY A 506 1.49 -20.92 -1.92
CA GLY A 506 1.29 -21.36 -3.32
C GLY A 506 0.72 -22.76 -3.48
N ASP A 507 0.66 -23.58 -2.43
CA ASP A 507 0.06 -24.95 -2.50
C ASP A 507 -1.34 -24.96 -1.89
N TRP A 508 -2.34 -25.23 -2.70
CA TRP A 508 -3.75 -25.34 -2.34
C TRP A 508 -4.27 -26.79 -2.28
N SER A 509 -3.41 -27.77 -2.54
CA SER A 509 -3.79 -29.20 -2.67
C SER A 509 -4.49 -29.72 -1.42
N LYS A 510 -3.99 -29.36 -0.22
CA LYS A 510 -4.62 -29.75 1.05
C LYS A 510 -6.01 -29.13 1.21
N VAL A 511 -6.17 -27.86 0.90
CA VAL A 511 -7.47 -27.17 0.97
C VAL A 511 -8.48 -27.83 0.04
N PHE A 512 -8.09 -28.16 -1.18
CA PHE A 512 -8.96 -28.82 -2.14
C PHE A 512 -9.29 -30.27 -1.73
N ALA A 513 -8.34 -30.99 -1.16
CA ALA A 513 -8.61 -32.31 -0.58
C ALA A 513 -9.60 -32.22 0.59
N ASP A 514 -9.45 -31.24 1.48
CA ASP A 514 -10.38 -31.02 2.58
C ASP A 514 -11.80 -30.67 2.07
N ILE A 515 -11.94 -29.89 1.01
CA ILE A 515 -13.22 -29.60 0.36
C ILE A 515 -13.83 -30.90 -0.17
N LYS A 516 -13.07 -31.67 -0.97
CA LYS A 516 -13.55 -32.95 -1.57
C LYS A 516 -14.04 -33.94 -0.52
N ASN A 517 -13.30 -34.10 0.57
CA ASN A 517 -13.61 -35.06 1.63
C ASN A 517 -14.82 -34.64 2.46
N ASN A 518 -15.09 -33.36 2.62
CA ASN A 518 -16.15 -32.86 3.48
C ASN A 518 -17.46 -32.56 2.73
N ILE A 519 -17.42 -32.29 1.42
CA ILE A 519 -18.61 -31.83 0.69
C ILE A 519 -19.72 -32.90 0.64
N ASN A 520 -19.37 -34.18 0.42
CA ASN A 520 -20.34 -35.28 0.37
C ASN A 520 -20.92 -35.60 1.75
N SER A 521 -20.11 -35.50 2.80
CA SER A 521 -20.58 -35.69 4.18
C SER A 521 -21.53 -34.57 4.62
N TYR A 522 -21.23 -33.34 4.21
CA TYR A 522 -22.07 -32.16 4.47
C TYR A 522 -23.41 -32.28 3.74
N ALA A 523 -23.41 -32.71 2.47
CA ALA A 523 -24.61 -32.94 1.70
C ALA A 523 -25.50 -34.01 2.33
N ALA A 524 -24.92 -35.10 2.86
CA ALA A 524 -25.68 -36.18 3.52
C ALA A 524 -26.33 -35.72 4.85
N LEU A 525 -25.69 -34.88 5.64
CA LEU A 525 -26.23 -34.34 6.89
C LEU A 525 -27.42 -33.41 6.65
N GLU A 526 -27.27 -32.45 5.72
CA GLU A 526 -28.36 -31.54 5.35
C GLU A 526 -29.60 -32.27 4.79
N MET A 527 -29.40 -33.32 3.97
CA MET A 527 -30.49 -34.13 3.43
C MET A 527 -31.22 -34.92 4.51
N SER A 528 -30.55 -35.30 5.61
CA SER A 528 -31.18 -36.00 6.73
C SER A 528 -32.11 -35.09 7.55
N ASP A 529 -31.78 -33.81 7.65
CA ASP A 529 -32.57 -32.83 8.40
C ASP A 529 -33.78 -32.30 7.59
N ILE A 530 -33.66 -32.29 6.25
CA ILE A 530 -34.78 -31.96 5.35
C ILE A 530 -35.89 -33.04 5.40
N ASN A 531 -35.50 -34.31 5.57
CA ASN A 531 -36.47 -35.43 5.66
C ASN A 531 -37.13 -35.55 7.04
N LYS A 532 -36.75 -34.73 8.03
CA LYS A 532 -37.34 -34.71 9.38
C LYS A 532 -38.31 -33.54 9.59
N THR A 533 -38.41 -32.62 8.64
CA THR A 533 -39.36 -31.49 8.63
C THR A 533 -40.44 -31.71 7.58
#